data_57182a5872c15843995246e4c0d0cf07
#
_entry.id   57182a5872c15843995246e4c0d0cf07
#
_cell.length_a   1.000
_cell.length_b   1.000
_cell.length_c   1.000
_cell.angle_alpha   90.00
_cell.angle_beta   90.00
_cell.angle_gamma   90.00
#
_symmetry.space_group_name_H-M   'P 1'
#
loop_
_entity.id
_entity.type
_entity.pdbx_description
1 polymer ?
#
loop_
_entity_poly.entity_id
_entity_poly.type
_entity_poly.pdbx_seq_one_letter_code
_entity_poly.pdbx_strand_id
1 'polypeptide(L)'
;MRILGIDPGTRITGYGIIDVEGNRLRHVDNGIVKTRSSDPLPLRLKAIYDGLTVVLKEFSPEAVAIEQVFMAKNPKAALTLGHARGTAVIASVNLDLEVHEYSALQVKSAVVGYGHAAKQQVQHMVKALLNLPEVAQEDAADALAVAICHANSRKLRQVAINSGRR
;
A
#
# COMPACT_ATOMS: atom_id res chain seq x y z
N MET A 1 -3.50 -11.21 -11.53
CA MET A 1 -3.41 -9.75 -11.35
C MET A 1 -2.40 -9.45 -10.24
N ARG A 2 -1.39 -8.66 -10.56
CA ARG A 2 -0.39 -8.22 -9.58
C ARG A 2 -0.73 -6.84 -9.05
N ILE A 3 -0.68 -6.68 -7.71
CA ILE A 3 -1.01 -5.44 -7.02
C ILE A 3 0.19 -5.02 -6.19
N LEU A 4 0.58 -3.75 -6.32
CA LEU A 4 1.53 -3.10 -5.41
C LEU A 4 0.75 -2.26 -4.39
N GLY A 5 0.91 -2.53 -3.11
CA GLY A 5 0.49 -1.65 -2.02
C GLY A 5 1.64 -0.75 -1.57
N ILE A 6 1.34 0.49 -1.24
CA ILE A 6 2.32 1.46 -0.75
C ILE A 6 1.78 2.11 0.54
N ASP A 7 2.60 2.12 1.57
CA ASP A 7 2.43 2.93 2.79
C ASP A 7 3.44 4.09 2.75
N PRO A 8 3.01 5.32 2.37
CA PRO A 8 3.92 6.43 2.16
C PRO A 8 4.45 7.00 3.46
N GLY A 9 5.76 7.14 3.57
CA GLY A 9 6.42 7.84 4.65
C GLY A 9 7.69 8.55 4.19
N THR A 10 8.01 9.71 4.77
CA THR A 10 9.19 10.49 4.34
C THR A 10 10.51 9.94 4.86
N ARG A 11 10.52 9.11 5.89
CA ARG A 11 11.71 8.42 6.42
C ARG A 11 11.79 7.00 5.91
N ILE A 12 10.66 6.33 5.90
CA ILE A 12 10.47 4.98 5.43
C ILE A 12 9.17 4.97 4.63
N THR A 13 9.22 4.46 3.41
CA THR A 13 8.05 4.13 2.60
C THR A 13 8.00 2.62 2.49
N GLY A 14 6.92 2.01 2.98
CA GLY A 14 6.67 0.58 2.82
C GLY A 14 6.13 0.24 1.45
N TYR A 15 6.51 -0.94 0.92
CA TYR A 15 5.87 -1.53 -0.24
C TYR A 15 5.56 -3.01 -0.01
N GLY A 16 4.50 -3.48 -0.64
CA GLY A 16 4.11 -4.89 -0.58
C GLY A 16 3.44 -5.32 -1.87
N ILE A 17 3.83 -6.48 -2.40
CA ILE A 17 3.40 -6.97 -3.69
C ILE A 17 2.70 -8.31 -3.51
N ILE A 18 1.50 -8.42 -4.06
CA ILE A 18 0.72 -9.64 -4.06
C ILE A 18 0.22 -9.98 -5.46
N ASP A 19 0.11 -11.26 -5.76
CA ASP A 19 -0.66 -11.78 -6.89
C ASP A 19 -2.06 -12.23 -6.42
N VAL A 20 -3.07 -11.88 -7.22
CA VAL A 20 -4.47 -12.25 -6.98
C VAL A 20 -4.94 -13.18 -8.08
N GLU A 21 -5.31 -14.41 -7.71
CA GLU A 21 -5.85 -15.44 -8.59
C GLU A 21 -7.20 -15.94 -8.03
N GLY A 22 -8.29 -15.44 -8.59
CA GLY A 22 -9.63 -15.69 -8.05
C GLY A 22 -9.78 -15.18 -6.61
N ASN A 23 -9.91 -16.11 -5.65
CA ASN A 23 -10.01 -15.82 -4.22
C ASN A 23 -8.67 -15.96 -3.49
N ARG A 24 -7.62 -16.37 -4.16
CA ARG A 24 -6.32 -16.65 -3.57
C ARG A 24 -5.42 -15.43 -3.66
N LEU A 25 -4.85 -15.08 -2.53
CA LEU A 25 -3.79 -14.08 -2.42
C LEU A 25 -2.46 -14.80 -2.29
N ARG A 26 -1.45 -14.39 -3.06
CA ARG A 26 -0.10 -14.92 -2.98
C ARG A 26 0.88 -13.77 -2.75
N HIS A 27 1.68 -13.89 -1.73
CA HIS A 27 2.80 -12.99 -1.51
C HIS A 27 3.84 -13.13 -2.65
N VAL A 28 4.32 -12.00 -3.14
CA VAL A 28 5.39 -11.93 -4.15
C VAL A 28 6.65 -11.35 -3.52
N ASP A 29 6.55 -10.12 -2.99
CA ASP A 29 7.65 -9.43 -2.33
C ASP A 29 7.13 -8.34 -1.39
N ASN A 30 7.96 -7.90 -0.48
CA ASN A 30 7.71 -6.74 0.36
C ASN A 30 9.02 -6.15 0.88
N GLY A 31 9.00 -4.86 1.15
CA GLY A 31 10.17 -4.17 1.69
C GLY A 31 9.93 -2.71 1.97
N ILE A 32 11.01 -1.98 2.10
CA ILE A 32 11.00 -0.56 2.42
C ILE A 32 11.95 0.24 1.54
N VAL A 33 11.56 1.46 1.20
CA VAL A 33 12.43 2.50 0.67
C VAL A 33 12.81 3.43 1.82
N LYS A 34 14.08 3.43 2.21
CA LYS A 34 14.59 4.20 3.34
C LYS A 34 15.31 5.46 2.86
N THR A 35 15.03 6.60 3.49
CA THR A 35 15.69 7.87 3.20
C THR A 35 16.64 8.26 4.34
N ARG A 36 17.60 9.14 4.06
CA ARG A 36 18.48 9.70 5.09
C ARG A 36 17.75 10.87 5.77
N SER A 37 17.63 10.83 7.10
CA SER A 37 16.95 11.90 7.88
C SER A 37 17.72 13.23 7.87
N SER A 38 19.03 13.20 7.59
CA SER A 38 19.88 14.38 7.41
C SER A 38 19.66 15.10 6.09
N ASP A 39 19.10 14.42 5.09
CA ASP A 39 18.87 15.01 3.78
C ASP A 39 17.68 15.97 3.80
N PRO A 40 17.74 17.09 3.05
CA PRO A 40 16.62 17.98 2.89
C PRO A 40 15.45 17.25 2.20
N LEU A 41 14.22 17.70 2.47
CA LEU A 41 13.00 17.05 1.97
C LEU A 41 13.02 16.74 0.47
N PRO A 42 13.44 17.64 -0.43
CA PRO A 42 13.47 17.34 -1.86
C PRO A 42 14.33 16.13 -2.24
N LEU A 43 15.48 15.95 -1.60
CA LEU A 43 16.36 14.80 -1.86
C LEU A 43 15.75 13.50 -1.30
N ARG A 44 15.04 13.59 -0.18
CA ARG A 44 14.30 12.45 0.37
C ARG A 44 13.15 12.04 -0.55
N LEU A 45 12.40 12.99 -1.10
CA LEU A 45 11.33 12.71 -2.07
C LEU A 45 11.90 12.08 -3.35
N LYS A 46 13.06 12.58 -3.83
CA LYS A 46 13.75 11.95 -4.96
C LYS A 46 14.12 10.49 -4.66
N ALA A 47 14.67 10.21 -3.48
CA ALA A 47 15.03 8.85 -3.09
C ALA A 47 13.80 7.91 -3.02
N ILE A 48 12.65 8.42 -2.55
CA ILE A 48 11.38 7.67 -2.56
C ILE A 48 10.95 7.39 -4.00
N TYR A 49 10.97 8.39 -4.86
CA TYR A 49 10.61 8.27 -6.28
C TYR A 49 11.48 7.22 -6.99
N ASP A 50 12.80 7.33 -6.85
CA ASP A 50 13.76 6.43 -7.49
C ASP A 50 13.56 4.99 -6.99
N GLY A 51 13.45 4.80 -5.66
CA GLY A 51 13.26 3.49 -5.05
C GLY A 51 11.95 2.82 -5.48
N LEU A 52 10.83 3.56 -5.46
CA LEU A 52 9.55 3.03 -5.93
C LEU A 52 9.57 2.74 -7.43
N THR A 53 10.24 3.57 -8.24
CA THR A 53 10.39 3.33 -9.69
C THR A 53 11.14 2.02 -9.97
N VAL A 54 12.16 1.68 -9.18
CA VAL A 54 12.85 0.39 -9.28
C VAL A 54 11.89 -0.76 -9.00
N VAL A 55 11.16 -0.71 -7.89
CA VAL A 55 10.16 -1.74 -7.51
C VAL A 55 9.09 -1.90 -8.58
N LEU A 56 8.53 -0.78 -9.07
CA LEU A 56 7.49 -0.78 -10.11
C LEU A 56 7.98 -1.44 -11.41
N LYS A 57 9.21 -1.14 -11.84
CA LYS A 57 9.79 -1.73 -13.06
C LYS A 57 10.13 -3.21 -12.88
N GLU A 58 10.68 -3.59 -11.73
CA GLU A 58 11.09 -4.97 -11.44
C GLU A 58 9.88 -5.90 -11.38
N PHE A 59 8.84 -5.50 -10.66
CA PHE A 59 7.68 -6.37 -10.43
C PHE A 59 6.53 -6.18 -11.41
N SER A 60 6.51 -5.09 -12.17
CA SER A 60 5.50 -4.78 -13.20
C SER A 60 4.06 -5.02 -12.72
N PRO A 61 3.59 -4.34 -11.65
CA PRO A 61 2.23 -4.49 -11.15
C PRO A 61 1.21 -3.98 -12.17
N GLU A 62 -0.01 -4.52 -12.12
CA GLU A 62 -1.14 -4.09 -12.96
C GLU A 62 -1.96 -2.97 -12.29
N ALA A 63 -1.84 -2.82 -10.97
CA ALA A 63 -2.47 -1.75 -10.22
C ALA A 63 -1.63 -1.37 -8.99
N VAL A 64 -1.76 -0.11 -8.58
CA VAL A 64 -1.14 0.42 -7.37
C VAL A 64 -2.22 0.86 -6.39
N ALA A 65 -2.06 0.48 -5.13
CA ALA A 65 -2.91 0.90 -4.02
C ALA A 65 -2.08 1.68 -3.00
N ILE A 66 -2.58 2.85 -2.57
CA ILE A 66 -1.85 3.74 -1.65
C ILE A 66 -2.75 4.07 -0.46
N GLU A 67 -2.18 4.09 0.75
CA GLU A 67 -2.89 4.58 1.92
C GLU A 67 -3.10 6.10 1.85
N GLN A 68 -4.34 6.53 2.15
CA GLN A 68 -4.68 7.95 2.25
C GLN A 68 -4.09 8.55 3.51
N VAL A 69 -3.51 9.73 3.38
CA VAL A 69 -3.07 10.54 4.50
C VAL A 69 -4.24 11.37 5.01
N PHE A 70 -4.65 11.14 6.28
CA PHE A 70 -5.59 12.02 6.96
C PHE A 70 -4.87 13.16 7.69
N MET A 71 -5.58 14.28 7.85
CA MET A 71 -5.09 15.40 8.66
C MET A 71 -4.85 14.93 10.10
N ALA A 72 -3.59 14.75 10.44
CA ALA A 72 -3.17 14.46 11.79
C ALA A 72 -3.28 15.72 12.68
N LYS A 73 -3.19 15.54 14.00
CA LYS A 73 -3.14 16.65 14.98
C LYS A 73 -2.02 17.67 14.70
N ASN A 74 -1.04 17.32 13.87
CA ASN A 74 0.06 18.19 13.45
C ASN A 74 -0.01 18.46 11.93
N PRO A 75 -0.47 19.67 11.51
CA PRO A 75 -0.59 20.03 10.09
C PRO A 75 0.73 19.94 9.31
N LYS A 76 1.86 20.30 9.93
CA LYS A 76 3.18 20.21 9.28
C LYS A 76 3.56 18.77 8.96
N ALA A 77 3.30 17.83 9.87
CA ALA A 77 3.54 16.41 9.63
C ALA A 77 2.63 15.88 8.51
N ALA A 78 1.35 16.27 8.50
CA ALA A 78 0.41 15.88 7.44
C ALA A 78 0.84 16.39 6.05
N LEU A 79 1.29 17.66 5.96
CA LEU A 79 1.82 18.22 4.71
C LEU A 79 3.06 17.45 4.23
N THR A 80 4.01 17.18 5.15
CA THR A 80 5.22 16.43 4.82
C THR A 80 4.91 15.00 4.35
N LEU A 81 3.94 14.35 4.97
CA LEU A 81 3.48 13.02 4.56
C LEU A 81 2.75 13.07 3.21
N GLY A 82 1.97 14.13 2.97
CA GLY A 82 1.34 14.40 1.67
C GLY A 82 2.35 14.51 0.52
N HIS A 83 3.55 15.07 0.75
CA HIS A 83 4.62 15.09 -0.26
C HIS A 83 5.11 13.67 -0.59
N ALA A 84 5.35 12.82 0.41
CA ALA A 84 5.76 11.43 0.18
C ALA A 84 4.69 10.65 -0.60
N ARG A 85 3.40 10.83 -0.22
CA ARG A 85 2.27 10.22 -0.94
C ARG A 85 2.21 10.73 -2.39
N GLY A 86 2.28 12.05 -2.62
CA GLY A 86 2.31 12.62 -3.97
C GLY A 86 3.46 12.06 -4.82
N THR A 87 4.63 11.85 -4.20
CA THR A 87 5.78 11.22 -4.86
C THR A 87 5.49 9.77 -5.28
N ALA A 88 4.83 8.99 -4.42
CA ALA A 88 4.43 7.62 -4.75
C ALA A 88 3.38 7.57 -5.88
N VAL A 89 2.42 8.50 -5.87
CA VAL A 89 1.42 8.65 -6.94
C VAL A 89 2.11 8.95 -8.27
N ILE A 90 2.99 9.95 -8.33
CA ILE A 90 3.63 10.33 -9.59
C ILE A 90 4.60 9.26 -10.10
N ALA A 91 5.28 8.51 -9.22
CA ALA A 91 6.10 7.37 -9.62
C ALA A 91 5.27 6.30 -10.33
N SER A 92 4.04 6.07 -9.87
CA SER A 92 3.12 5.09 -10.43
C SER A 92 2.52 5.56 -11.77
N VAL A 93 2.02 6.80 -11.81
CA VAL A 93 1.36 7.38 -13.00
C VAL A 93 2.34 7.58 -14.16
N ASN A 94 3.61 7.86 -13.89
CA ASN A 94 4.65 7.94 -14.93
C ASN A 94 4.94 6.60 -15.62
N LEU A 95 4.42 5.50 -15.11
CA LEU A 95 4.46 4.17 -15.72
C LEU A 95 3.07 3.71 -16.19
N ASP A 96 2.15 4.65 -16.40
CA ASP A 96 0.78 4.42 -16.88
C ASP A 96 -0.05 3.48 -15.98
N LEU A 97 0.26 3.42 -14.67
CA LEU A 97 -0.44 2.56 -13.72
C LEU A 97 -1.62 3.30 -13.07
N GLU A 98 -2.74 2.58 -12.94
CA GLU A 98 -3.90 3.09 -12.21
C GLU A 98 -3.61 3.07 -10.71
N VAL A 99 -3.88 4.20 -10.04
CA VAL A 99 -3.66 4.38 -8.61
C VAL A 99 -4.98 4.41 -7.87
N HIS A 100 -5.13 3.53 -6.88
CA HIS A 100 -6.30 3.44 -6.02
C HIS A 100 -5.94 3.85 -4.59
N GLU A 101 -6.82 4.59 -3.93
CA GLU A 101 -6.57 5.11 -2.60
C GLU A 101 -7.53 4.55 -1.56
N TYR A 102 -7.00 4.22 -0.39
CA TYR A 102 -7.76 3.62 0.72
C TYR A 102 -7.45 4.29 2.04
N SER A 103 -8.48 4.60 2.81
CA SER A 103 -8.31 5.09 4.18
C SER A 103 -7.82 3.98 5.12
N ALA A 104 -7.16 4.36 6.21
CA ALA A 104 -6.73 3.42 7.25
C ALA A 104 -7.91 2.57 7.78
N LEU A 105 -9.11 3.16 7.88
CA LEU A 105 -10.33 2.44 8.28
C LEU A 105 -10.70 1.34 7.27
N GLN A 106 -10.66 1.66 5.98
CA GLN A 106 -10.93 0.69 4.91
C GLN A 106 -9.90 -0.44 4.89
N VAL A 107 -8.61 -0.09 5.04
CA VAL A 107 -7.53 -1.08 5.11
C VAL A 107 -7.74 -2.05 6.26
N LYS A 108 -7.97 -1.54 7.47
CA LYS A 108 -8.24 -2.37 8.66
C LYS A 108 -9.47 -3.25 8.48
N SER A 109 -10.58 -2.68 8.02
CA SER A 109 -11.82 -3.44 7.78
C SER A 109 -11.64 -4.53 6.73
N ALA A 110 -10.88 -4.28 5.68
CA ALA A 110 -10.62 -5.25 4.62
C ALA A 110 -9.73 -6.42 5.07
N VAL A 111 -8.82 -6.19 6.01
CA VAL A 111 -7.87 -7.21 6.50
C VAL A 111 -8.40 -7.99 7.69
N VAL A 112 -9.02 -7.30 8.68
CA VAL A 112 -9.43 -7.92 9.96
C VAL A 112 -10.95 -8.05 10.09
N GLY A 113 -11.71 -7.39 9.21
CA GLY A 113 -13.18 -7.39 9.25
C GLY A 113 -13.80 -6.22 10.02
N TYR A 114 -13.01 -5.40 10.73
CA TYR A 114 -13.49 -4.22 11.44
C TYR A 114 -12.42 -3.10 11.48
N GLY A 115 -12.88 -1.82 11.46
CA GLY A 115 -12.00 -0.67 11.23
C GLY A 115 -11.16 -0.20 12.42
N HIS A 116 -11.47 -0.64 13.64
CA HIS A 116 -10.77 -0.24 14.88
C HIS A 116 -9.76 -1.28 15.37
N ALA A 117 -9.31 -2.19 14.50
CA ALA A 117 -8.31 -3.18 14.83
C ALA A 117 -6.99 -2.54 15.28
N ALA A 118 -6.34 -3.13 16.28
CA ALA A 118 -5.01 -2.74 16.69
C ALA A 118 -3.98 -3.09 15.59
N LYS A 119 -2.90 -2.31 15.48
CA LYS A 119 -1.87 -2.51 14.46
C LYS A 119 -1.32 -3.93 14.43
N GLN A 120 -1.02 -4.48 15.59
CA GLN A 120 -0.54 -5.87 15.72
C GLN A 120 -1.52 -6.91 15.16
N GLN A 121 -2.83 -6.69 15.32
CA GLN A 121 -3.86 -7.57 14.77
C GLN A 121 -3.84 -7.55 13.22
N VAL A 122 -3.68 -6.37 12.63
CA VAL A 122 -3.54 -6.21 11.17
C VAL A 122 -2.31 -6.97 10.67
N GLN A 123 -1.15 -6.79 11.31
CA GLN A 123 0.11 -7.45 10.93
C GLN A 123 0.00 -8.99 11.01
N HIS A 124 -0.58 -9.52 12.08
CA HIS A 124 -0.80 -10.96 12.22
C HIS A 124 -1.79 -11.50 11.17
N MET A 125 -2.84 -10.74 10.84
CA MET A 125 -3.79 -11.14 9.82
C MET A 125 -3.15 -11.11 8.42
N VAL A 126 -2.33 -10.10 8.10
CA VAL A 126 -1.53 -10.06 6.85
C VAL A 126 -0.65 -11.30 6.73
N LYS A 127 0.07 -11.66 7.81
CA LYS A 127 0.86 -12.90 7.85
C LYS A 127 0.01 -14.14 7.54
N ALA A 128 -1.16 -14.26 8.17
CA ALA A 128 -2.05 -15.41 7.98
C ALA A 128 -2.64 -15.45 6.55
N LEU A 129 -3.15 -14.32 6.04
CA LEU A 129 -3.77 -14.24 4.71
C LEU A 129 -2.78 -14.53 3.56
N LEU A 130 -1.52 -14.15 3.73
CA LEU A 130 -0.47 -14.33 2.73
C LEU A 130 0.42 -15.55 3.02
N ASN A 131 0.16 -16.30 4.10
CA ASN A 131 0.93 -17.45 4.55
C ASN A 131 2.44 -17.15 4.68
N LEU A 132 2.78 -16.00 5.28
CA LEU A 132 4.15 -15.59 5.47
C LEU A 132 4.81 -16.44 6.60
N PRO A 133 6.10 -16.75 6.50
CA PRO A 133 6.81 -17.51 7.54
C PRO A 133 6.89 -16.72 8.86
N GLU A 134 7.02 -15.40 8.77
CA GLU A 134 7.07 -14.48 9.91
C GLU A 134 6.29 -13.21 9.64
N VAL A 135 6.09 -12.37 10.66
CA VAL A 135 5.45 -11.05 10.50
C VAL A 135 6.42 -10.17 9.72
N ALA A 136 5.95 -9.56 8.63
CA ALA A 136 6.75 -8.61 7.86
C ALA A 136 7.11 -7.38 8.70
N GLN A 137 8.20 -6.70 8.30
CA GLN A 137 8.58 -5.41 8.88
C GLN A 137 7.38 -4.43 8.84
N GLU A 138 7.25 -3.57 9.84
CA GLU A 138 6.05 -2.77 10.14
C GLU A 138 5.50 -2.04 8.91
N ASP A 139 6.31 -1.18 8.25
CA ASP A 139 5.86 -0.39 7.10
C ASP A 139 5.55 -1.28 5.87
N ALA A 140 6.29 -2.38 5.71
CA ALA A 140 6.02 -3.36 4.66
C ALA A 140 4.72 -4.14 4.91
N ALA A 141 4.42 -4.48 6.17
CA ALA A 141 3.17 -5.11 6.55
C ALA A 141 1.97 -4.19 6.31
N ASP A 142 2.11 -2.89 6.60
CA ASP A 142 1.07 -1.89 6.33
C ASP A 142 0.84 -1.77 4.82
N ALA A 143 1.89 -1.75 4.00
CA ALA A 143 1.79 -1.75 2.54
C ALA A 143 1.13 -3.03 1.99
N LEU A 144 1.46 -4.21 2.52
CA LEU A 144 0.76 -5.46 2.18
C LEU A 144 -0.72 -5.41 2.54
N ALA A 145 -1.09 -4.80 3.67
CA ALA A 145 -2.48 -4.61 4.07
C ALA A 145 -3.23 -3.73 3.07
N VAL A 146 -2.61 -2.68 2.53
CA VAL A 146 -3.17 -1.82 1.48
C VAL A 146 -3.41 -2.61 0.19
N ALA A 147 -2.47 -3.46 -0.21
CA ALA A 147 -2.63 -4.34 -1.38
C ALA A 147 -3.80 -5.32 -1.21
N ILE A 148 -3.93 -5.94 -0.03
CA ILE A 148 -5.06 -6.84 0.32
C ILE A 148 -6.39 -6.06 0.28
N CYS A 149 -6.41 -4.84 0.80
CA CYS A 149 -7.60 -3.97 0.75
C CYS A 149 -8.07 -3.74 -0.69
N HIS A 150 -7.14 -3.44 -1.61
CA HIS A 150 -7.47 -3.28 -3.03
C HIS A 150 -8.03 -4.57 -3.63
N ALA A 151 -7.42 -5.71 -3.39
CA ALA A 151 -7.87 -7.01 -3.88
C ALA A 151 -9.32 -7.30 -3.45
N ASN A 152 -9.64 -7.09 -2.17
CA ASN A 152 -10.97 -7.30 -1.61
C ASN A 152 -12.00 -6.31 -2.15
N SER A 153 -11.65 -5.03 -2.27
CA SER A 153 -12.53 -3.97 -2.78
C SER A 153 -12.92 -4.18 -4.24
N ARG A 154 -11.94 -4.61 -5.06
CA ARG A 154 -12.19 -4.95 -6.47
C ARG A 154 -13.17 -6.12 -6.61
N LYS A 155 -13.02 -7.13 -5.79
CA LYS A 155 -13.90 -8.31 -5.78
C LYS A 155 -15.34 -7.93 -5.45
N LEU A 156 -15.53 -7.09 -4.43
CA LEU A 156 -16.86 -6.59 -4.06
C LEU A 156 -17.52 -5.81 -5.19
N ARG A 157 -16.77 -4.96 -5.91
CA ARG A 157 -17.27 -4.23 -7.09
C ARG A 157 -17.69 -5.20 -8.21
N GLN A 158 -16.92 -6.23 -8.49
CA GLN A 158 -17.27 -7.23 -9.52
C GLN A 158 -18.55 -7.99 -9.18
N VAL A 159 -18.71 -8.40 -7.92
CA VAL A 159 -19.94 -9.06 -7.45
C VAL A 159 -21.15 -8.13 -7.58
N ALA A 160 -21.03 -6.86 -7.18
CA ALA A 160 -22.11 -5.88 -7.30
C ALA A 160 -22.56 -5.66 -8.76
N ILE A 161 -21.60 -5.55 -9.70
CA ILE A 161 -21.90 -5.41 -11.13
C ILE A 161 -22.64 -6.63 -11.68
N ASN A 162 -22.21 -7.84 -11.29
CA ASN A 162 -22.84 -9.08 -11.75
C ASN A 162 -24.24 -9.32 -11.15
N SER A 163 -24.48 -8.81 -9.93
CA SER A 163 -25.78 -8.91 -9.26
C SER A 163 -26.81 -7.91 -9.79
N GLY A 164 -26.37 -6.75 -10.29
CA GLY A 164 -27.25 -5.69 -10.85
C GLY A 164 -27.67 -5.94 -12.31
N ARG A 165 -27.18 -7.01 -12.93
CA ARG A 165 -27.52 -7.43 -14.33
C ARG A 165 -28.55 -8.56 -14.38
N ARG A 166 -29.14 -8.93 -13.27
CA ARG A 166 -30.27 -9.88 -13.20
C ARG A 166 -31.58 -9.09 -12.84
#